data_94990a2aac21e5c508bec81202fe0c09
#
_entry.id   94990a2aac21e5c508bec81202fe0c09
#
_cell.length_a   1.000
_cell.length_b   1.000
_cell.length_c   1.000
_cell.angle_alpha   90.00
_cell.angle_beta   90.00
_cell.angle_gamma   90.00
#
_symmetry.space_group_name_H-M   'P 1'
#
loop_
_entity.id
_entity.type
_entity.pdbx_description
1 polymer ?
#
loop_
_entity_poly.entity_id
_entity_poly.type
_entity_poly.pdbx_seq_one_letter_code
_entity_poly.pdbx_strand_id
1 'polypeptide(L)'
;SAEDTLAVRDQGTGAGQIGVSGSDVTYGGVTIGSWAGGSGGADLVITFNASATPAAAQELVRNITYQNTDTDAPTTGARTVRFVLADGDGGTSADHDAMVTVSAVNDAPVNAVPGSIGVTEDVATALTGISVADVDAAAGSMLVTLSVGAGSLAATSGGGVSVGGSASALTLSG
;
A
#
# COMPACT_ATOMS: atom_id res chain seq x y z
N SER A 1 -13.23 -0.14 3.56
CA SER A 1 -12.29 -0.62 4.61
C SER A 1 -11.48 0.55 5.15
N ALA A 2 -10.86 0.41 6.33
CA ALA A 2 -10.04 1.47 6.92
C ALA A 2 -8.79 1.80 6.09
N GLU A 3 -8.32 0.85 5.33
CA GLU A 3 -7.18 0.97 4.41
C GLU A 3 -7.55 1.56 3.02
N ASP A 4 -8.84 1.71 2.74
CA ASP A 4 -9.34 2.21 1.46
C ASP A 4 -9.60 3.71 1.55
N THR A 5 -9.16 4.46 0.55
CA THR A 5 -9.33 5.91 0.47
C THR A 5 -9.88 6.31 -0.89
N LEU A 6 -10.88 7.18 -0.87
CA LEU A 6 -11.37 7.94 -2.01
C LEU A 6 -10.90 9.38 -1.88
N ALA A 7 -10.45 9.98 -2.96
CA ALA A 7 -10.01 11.39 -2.97
C ALA A 7 -10.34 12.06 -4.31
N VAL A 8 -10.31 13.38 -4.31
CA VAL A 8 -10.35 14.19 -5.53
C VAL A 8 -8.92 14.36 -6.05
N ARG A 9 -8.67 14.00 -7.30
CA ARG A 9 -7.38 14.22 -7.96
C ARG A 9 -7.21 15.71 -8.26
N ASP A 10 -6.10 16.27 -7.80
CA ASP A 10 -5.68 17.62 -8.16
C ASP A 10 -4.96 17.60 -9.53
N GLN A 11 -5.54 18.26 -10.52
CA GLN A 11 -4.94 18.47 -11.84
C GLN A 11 -4.31 19.86 -11.98
N GLY A 12 -4.65 20.80 -11.06
CA GLY A 12 -4.27 22.20 -11.10
C GLY A 12 -5.42 23.14 -11.42
N THR A 13 -5.09 24.37 -11.80
CA THR A 13 -6.08 25.46 -12.00
C THR A 13 -6.26 25.87 -13.46
N GLY A 14 -5.70 25.10 -14.40
CA GLY A 14 -5.85 25.37 -15.85
C GLY A 14 -7.28 25.17 -16.33
N ALA A 15 -7.59 25.71 -17.51
CA ALA A 15 -8.92 25.58 -18.10
C ALA A 15 -9.33 24.10 -18.25
N GLY A 16 -10.50 23.73 -17.72
CA GLY A 16 -11.04 22.39 -17.75
C GLY A 16 -10.44 21.44 -16.71
N GLN A 17 -9.53 21.90 -15.85
CA GLN A 17 -8.90 21.08 -14.80
C GLN A 17 -9.66 21.17 -13.49
N ILE A 18 -9.67 20.06 -12.77
CA ILE A 18 -10.08 20.01 -11.36
C ILE A 18 -8.86 20.32 -10.50
N GLY A 19 -8.99 21.29 -9.61
CA GLY A 19 -7.98 21.63 -8.61
C GLY A 19 -8.48 21.39 -7.19
N VAL A 20 -7.55 21.15 -6.25
CA VAL A 20 -7.83 20.95 -4.84
C VAL A 20 -6.98 21.92 -4.01
N SER A 21 -7.61 22.65 -3.09
CA SER A 21 -6.94 23.53 -2.15
C SER A 21 -7.56 23.37 -0.75
N GLY A 22 -6.88 22.60 0.10
CA GLY A 22 -7.47 22.18 1.37
C GLY A 22 -8.73 21.33 1.13
N SER A 23 -9.87 21.78 1.63
CA SER A 23 -11.17 21.13 1.39
C SER A 23 -11.92 21.71 0.18
N ASP A 24 -11.41 22.74 -0.48
CA ASP A 24 -12.06 23.34 -1.63
C ASP A 24 -11.72 22.58 -2.93
N VAL A 25 -12.73 22.48 -3.80
CA VAL A 25 -12.61 21.94 -5.16
C VAL A 25 -12.82 23.05 -6.16
N THR A 26 -11.93 23.15 -7.13
CA THR A 26 -12.01 24.15 -8.22
C THR A 26 -12.17 23.49 -9.57
N TYR A 27 -12.76 24.22 -10.53
CA TYR A 27 -12.78 23.88 -11.95
C TYR A 27 -12.30 25.07 -12.76
N GLY A 28 -11.21 24.92 -13.50
CA GLY A 28 -10.58 26.03 -14.20
C GLY A 28 -10.14 27.16 -13.27
N GLY A 29 -9.76 26.88 -12.03
CA GLY A 29 -9.38 27.84 -11.01
C GLY A 29 -10.56 28.51 -10.26
N VAL A 30 -11.82 28.22 -10.63
CA VAL A 30 -13.02 28.73 -9.93
C VAL A 30 -13.47 27.70 -8.89
N THR A 31 -13.64 28.11 -7.63
CA THR A 31 -14.16 27.22 -6.58
C THR A 31 -15.61 26.84 -6.88
N ILE A 32 -15.83 25.53 -7.05
CA ILE A 32 -17.14 24.93 -7.38
C ILE A 32 -17.78 24.21 -6.20
N GLY A 33 -17.07 24.03 -5.11
CA GLY A 33 -17.57 23.34 -3.92
C GLY A 33 -16.47 22.94 -2.95
N SER A 34 -16.82 22.09 -2.02
CA SER A 34 -15.91 21.50 -1.03
C SER A 34 -16.09 20.00 -0.94
N TRP A 35 -15.11 19.31 -0.38
CA TRP A 35 -15.16 17.87 -0.13
C TRP A 35 -14.78 17.54 1.32
N ALA A 36 -15.27 16.40 1.80
CA ALA A 36 -14.98 15.87 3.13
C ALA A 36 -15.08 14.33 3.12
N GLY A 37 -14.44 13.67 4.08
CA GLY A 37 -14.47 12.21 4.23
C GLY A 37 -13.53 11.51 3.26
N GLY A 38 -13.92 10.35 2.77
CA GLY A 38 -13.16 9.54 1.81
C GLY A 38 -12.11 8.62 2.42
N SER A 39 -11.90 8.61 3.73
CA SER A 39 -10.92 7.77 4.42
C SER A 39 -11.48 7.16 5.68
N GLY A 40 -10.83 6.11 6.19
CA GLY A 40 -11.22 5.45 7.44
C GLY A 40 -12.62 4.81 7.40
N GLY A 41 -13.13 4.48 6.21
CA GLY A 41 -14.47 3.94 6.00
C GLY A 41 -15.57 5.00 5.88
N ALA A 42 -15.24 6.30 5.94
CA ALA A 42 -16.18 7.39 5.71
C ALA A 42 -16.40 7.63 4.21
N ASP A 43 -17.62 7.97 3.82
CA ASP A 43 -17.95 8.34 2.45
C ASP A 43 -17.19 9.61 2.03
N LEU A 44 -16.78 9.69 0.77
CA LEU A 44 -16.34 10.95 0.17
C LEU A 44 -17.58 11.76 -0.22
N VAL A 45 -17.80 12.86 0.48
CA VAL A 45 -18.92 13.78 0.25
C VAL A 45 -18.42 15.04 -0.42
N ILE A 46 -19.02 15.39 -1.55
CA ILE A 46 -18.73 16.63 -2.27
C ILE A 46 -19.98 17.51 -2.22
N THR A 47 -19.81 18.72 -1.74
CA THR A 47 -20.89 19.73 -1.65
C THR A 47 -20.61 20.82 -2.66
N PHE A 48 -21.43 20.88 -3.71
CA PHE A 48 -21.32 21.92 -4.75
C PHE A 48 -21.87 23.27 -4.26
N ASN A 49 -21.31 24.35 -4.78
CA ASN A 49 -21.81 25.71 -4.61
C ASN A 49 -22.49 26.21 -5.89
N ALA A 50 -22.99 27.46 -5.88
CA ALA A 50 -23.70 28.06 -7.03
C ALA A 50 -22.82 28.26 -8.27
N SER A 51 -21.50 28.13 -8.18
CA SER A 51 -20.58 28.23 -9.32
C SER A 51 -20.40 26.89 -10.05
N ALA A 52 -20.90 25.78 -9.47
CA ALA A 52 -20.80 24.45 -10.09
C ALA A 52 -21.73 24.36 -11.31
N THR A 53 -21.17 23.92 -12.42
CA THR A 53 -21.93 23.63 -13.64
C THR A 53 -22.02 22.10 -13.84
N PRO A 54 -22.98 21.60 -14.62
CA PRO A 54 -23.03 20.16 -14.96
C PRO A 54 -21.71 19.65 -15.58
N ALA A 55 -21.01 20.47 -16.37
CA ALA A 55 -19.72 20.13 -16.95
C ALA A 55 -18.63 20.00 -15.89
N ALA A 56 -18.59 20.93 -14.92
CA ALA A 56 -17.66 20.88 -13.79
C ALA A 56 -17.92 19.66 -12.88
N ALA A 57 -19.18 19.37 -12.59
CA ALA A 57 -19.56 18.20 -11.81
C ALA A 57 -19.17 16.89 -12.52
N GLN A 58 -19.41 16.80 -13.82
CA GLN A 58 -19.01 15.64 -14.62
C GLN A 58 -17.50 15.44 -14.66
N GLU A 59 -16.73 16.53 -14.80
CA GLU A 59 -15.27 16.44 -14.79
C GLU A 59 -14.75 16.04 -13.40
N LEU A 60 -15.37 16.56 -12.34
CA LEU A 60 -15.01 16.17 -10.96
C LEU A 60 -15.22 14.68 -10.72
N VAL A 61 -16.37 14.11 -11.13
CA VAL A 61 -16.64 12.67 -10.97
C VAL A 61 -15.59 11.82 -11.69
N ARG A 62 -15.08 12.25 -12.82
CA ARG A 62 -13.99 11.57 -13.56
C ARG A 62 -12.64 11.67 -12.87
N ASN A 63 -12.49 12.59 -11.92
CA ASN A 63 -11.27 12.83 -11.17
C ASN A 63 -11.34 12.30 -9.72
N ILE A 64 -12.32 11.45 -9.40
CA ILE A 64 -12.31 10.68 -8.15
C ILE A 64 -11.31 9.55 -8.29
N THR A 65 -10.44 9.43 -7.30
CA THR A 65 -9.43 8.36 -7.22
C THR A 65 -9.72 7.42 -6.07
N TYR A 66 -9.32 6.18 -6.23
CA TYR A 66 -9.29 5.16 -5.20
C TYR A 66 -7.83 4.78 -4.91
N GLN A 67 -7.50 4.58 -3.65
CA GLN A 67 -6.22 4.06 -3.20
C GLN A 67 -6.44 3.11 -2.02
N ASN A 68 -5.77 1.97 -2.02
CA ASN A 68 -5.52 1.19 -0.82
C ASN A 68 -4.22 1.69 -0.20
N THR A 69 -4.22 1.98 1.10
CA THR A 69 -3.09 2.60 1.81
C THR A 69 -2.22 1.59 2.56
N ASP A 70 -2.63 0.32 2.61
CA ASP A 70 -1.79 -0.75 3.12
C ASP A 70 -0.81 -1.17 2.03
N THR A 71 0.49 -0.94 2.26
CA THR A 71 1.56 -1.21 1.29
C THR A 71 2.16 -2.60 1.48
N ASP A 72 1.94 -3.22 2.63
CA ASP A 72 2.63 -4.44 3.03
C ASP A 72 1.73 -5.68 2.86
N ALA A 73 0.51 -5.63 3.43
CA ALA A 73 -0.41 -6.77 3.42
C ALA A 73 -1.86 -6.35 3.17
N PRO A 74 -2.16 -5.72 2.02
CA PRO A 74 -3.49 -5.20 1.75
C PRO A 74 -4.54 -6.30 1.76
N THR A 75 -5.71 -6.01 2.32
CA THR A 75 -6.85 -6.90 2.15
C THR A 75 -7.21 -6.96 0.67
N THR A 76 -6.98 -8.10 0.03
CA THR A 76 -7.24 -8.28 -1.41
C THR A 76 -8.71 -8.50 -1.74
N GLY A 77 -9.08 -8.33 -3.02
CA GLY A 77 -10.41 -8.61 -3.53
C GLY A 77 -11.17 -7.38 -4.00
N ALA A 78 -12.44 -7.59 -4.33
CA ALA A 78 -13.30 -6.56 -4.90
C ALA A 78 -13.79 -5.56 -3.86
N ARG A 79 -13.83 -4.29 -4.27
CA ARG A 79 -14.45 -3.16 -3.57
C ARG A 79 -15.54 -2.56 -4.45
N THR A 80 -16.66 -2.23 -3.87
CA THR A 80 -17.72 -1.49 -4.55
C THR A 80 -17.61 -0.02 -4.19
N VAL A 81 -17.43 0.83 -5.20
CA VAL A 81 -17.51 2.30 -5.06
C VAL A 81 -18.88 2.73 -5.57
N ARG A 82 -19.72 3.21 -4.68
CA ARG A 82 -21.10 3.63 -4.98
C ARG A 82 -21.13 5.14 -5.23
N PHE A 83 -21.80 5.53 -6.28
CA PHE A 83 -22.05 6.91 -6.66
C PHE A 83 -23.54 7.23 -6.50
N VAL A 84 -23.82 8.29 -5.73
CA VAL A 84 -25.16 8.84 -5.55
C VAL A 84 -25.07 10.36 -5.74
N LEU A 85 -25.99 10.91 -6.52
CA LEU A 85 -26.10 12.36 -6.76
C LEU A 85 -27.43 12.86 -6.20
N ALA A 86 -27.39 13.93 -5.41
CA ALA A 86 -28.57 14.68 -4.98
C ALA A 86 -28.61 16.06 -5.65
N ASP A 87 -29.81 16.52 -6.06
CA ASP A 87 -30.01 17.79 -6.75
C ASP A 87 -30.22 18.97 -5.82
N GLY A 88 -30.32 18.73 -4.49
CA GLY A 88 -30.55 19.76 -3.48
C GLY A 88 -32.03 20.11 -3.25
N ASP A 89 -32.93 19.70 -4.13
CA ASP A 89 -34.38 19.92 -4.05
C ASP A 89 -35.15 18.68 -3.55
N GLY A 90 -34.41 17.66 -3.09
CA GLY A 90 -34.94 16.41 -2.56
C GLY A 90 -34.95 15.24 -3.55
N GLY A 91 -34.52 15.43 -4.79
CA GLY A 91 -34.29 14.38 -5.77
C GLY A 91 -32.92 13.71 -5.56
N THR A 92 -32.90 12.39 -5.70
CA THR A 92 -31.66 11.59 -5.59
C THR A 92 -31.61 10.60 -6.74
N SER A 93 -30.41 10.44 -7.33
CA SER A 93 -30.21 9.45 -8.40
C SER A 93 -30.39 8.03 -7.87
N ALA A 94 -30.59 7.09 -8.77
CA ALA A 94 -30.35 5.67 -8.46
C ALA A 94 -28.86 5.46 -8.08
N ASP A 95 -28.61 4.42 -7.30
CA ASP A 95 -27.26 3.97 -6.98
C ASP A 95 -26.55 3.49 -8.24
N HIS A 96 -25.33 3.94 -8.46
CA HIS A 96 -24.44 3.44 -9.51
C HIS A 96 -23.13 2.94 -8.90
N ASP A 97 -22.86 1.66 -9.11
CA ASP A 97 -21.71 0.97 -8.50
C ASP A 97 -20.60 0.76 -9.54
N ALA A 98 -19.37 1.10 -9.15
CA ALA A 98 -18.15 0.74 -9.85
C ALA A 98 -17.36 -0.27 -9.01
N MET A 99 -16.82 -1.29 -9.67
CA MET A 99 -16.00 -2.31 -9.02
C MET A 99 -14.51 -1.97 -9.17
N VAL A 100 -13.80 -1.98 -8.04
CA VAL A 100 -12.34 -1.87 -7.97
C VAL A 100 -11.80 -3.17 -7.36
N THR A 101 -10.74 -3.74 -7.95
CA THR A 101 -10.10 -4.93 -7.40
C THR A 101 -8.74 -4.58 -6.83
N VAL A 102 -8.53 -4.90 -5.54
CA VAL A 102 -7.25 -4.77 -4.86
C VAL A 102 -6.48 -6.07 -5.01
N SER A 103 -5.24 -5.99 -5.46
CA SER A 103 -4.30 -7.10 -5.55
C SER A 103 -3.06 -6.76 -4.74
N ALA A 104 -2.55 -7.72 -3.97
CA ALA A 104 -1.26 -7.57 -3.32
C ALA A 104 -0.12 -7.57 -4.35
N VAL A 105 0.94 -6.88 -4.04
CA VAL A 105 2.22 -6.91 -4.76
C VAL A 105 3.23 -7.54 -3.82
N ASN A 106 4.09 -8.41 -4.33
CA ASN A 106 5.12 -9.04 -3.52
C ASN A 106 6.18 -8.04 -3.07
N ASP A 107 6.42 -8.00 -1.78
CA ASP A 107 7.51 -7.24 -1.17
C ASP A 107 8.81 -8.07 -1.14
N ALA A 108 9.93 -7.39 -1.01
CA ALA A 108 11.21 -8.08 -0.92
C ALA A 108 11.51 -8.45 0.54
N PRO A 109 12.10 -9.64 0.78
CA PRO A 109 12.53 -10.01 2.13
C PRO A 109 13.54 -9.02 2.69
N VAL A 110 13.47 -8.79 4.00
CA VAL A 110 14.37 -7.91 4.76
C VAL A 110 15.23 -8.75 5.69
N ASN A 111 16.54 -8.53 5.65
CA ASN A 111 17.47 -9.07 6.65
C ASN A 111 18.05 -7.95 7.50
N ALA A 112 18.25 -8.24 8.78
CA ALA A 112 19.00 -7.40 9.70
C ALA A 112 20.18 -8.20 10.25
N VAL A 113 21.38 -7.57 10.18
CA VAL A 113 22.61 -8.18 10.64
C VAL A 113 23.40 -7.15 11.47
N PRO A 114 24.11 -7.57 12.53
CA PRO A 114 25.00 -6.67 13.27
C PRO A 114 26.17 -6.20 12.38
N GLY A 115 26.69 -5.00 12.64
CA GLY A 115 27.81 -4.46 11.89
C GLY A 115 29.11 -5.28 12.04
N SER A 116 29.29 -6.00 13.16
CA SER A 116 30.38 -6.93 13.40
C SER A 116 30.02 -7.92 14.50
N ILE A 117 30.60 -9.12 14.39
CA ILE A 117 30.52 -10.15 15.44
C ILE A 117 31.98 -10.56 15.77
N GLY A 118 32.40 -10.36 17.03
CA GLY A 118 33.72 -10.77 17.49
C GLY A 118 33.78 -12.29 17.66
N VAL A 119 34.82 -12.92 17.13
CA VAL A 119 35.08 -14.35 17.27
C VAL A 119 36.50 -14.57 17.77
N THR A 120 36.74 -15.68 18.47
CA THR A 120 38.09 -16.10 18.92
C THR A 120 38.50 -17.29 18.05
N GLU A 121 39.75 -17.37 17.65
CA GLU A 121 40.29 -18.50 16.90
C GLU A 121 40.04 -19.83 17.66
N ASP A 122 39.81 -20.89 16.94
CA ASP A 122 39.54 -22.24 17.44
C ASP A 122 38.29 -22.39 18.30
N VAL A 123 37.47 -21.33 18.44
CA VAL A 123 36.23 -21.35 19.23
C VAL A 123 35.01 -21.14 18.30
N ALA A 124 34.14 -22.14 18.24
CA ALA A 124 32.86 -22.00 17.52
C ALA A 124 31.98 -20.96 18.23
N THR A 125 31.71 -19.85 17.56
CA THR A 125 30.94 -18.71 18.09
C THR A 125 29.60 -18.62 17.37
N ALA A 126 28.51 -18.52 18.14
CA ALA A 126 27.18 -18.30 17.57
C ALA A 126 27.08 -16.89 16.92
N LEU A 127 26.59 -16.84 15.70
CA LEU A 127 26.27 -15.60 15.01
C LEU A 127 24.90 -15.12 15.50
N THR A 128 24.88 -14.20 16.46
CA THR A 128 23.67 -13.67 17.08
C THR A 128 23.30 -12.30 16.51
N GLY A 129 22.03 -11.88 16.69
CA GLY A 129 21.54 -10.58 16.21
C GLY A 129 21.22 -10.55 14.71
N ILE A 130 21.16 -11.72 14.06
CA ILE A 130 20.71 -11.86 12.68
C ILE A 130 19.21 -12.16 12.69
N SER A 131 18.45 -11.47 11.85
CA SER A 131 17.05 -11.77 11.61
C SER A 131 16.70 -11.63 10.14
N VAL A 132 15.75 -12.40 9.68
CA VAL A 132 15.16 -12.35 8.35
C VAL A 132 13.65 -12.23 8.51
N ALA A 133 13.01 -11.42 7.69
CA ALA A 133 11.57 -11.23 7.67
C ALA A 133 11.10 -10.97 6.23
N ASP A 134 9.89 -11.42 5.95
CA ASP A 134 9.20 -11.16 4.72
C ASP A 134 7.71 -11.04 5.05
N VAL A 135 7.10 -9.90 4.68
CA VAL A 135 5.75 -9.54 5.13
C VAL A 135 4.68 -10.38 4.45
N ASP A 136 4.95 -10.83 3.22
CA ASP A 136 4.02 -11.61 2.40
C ASP A 136 4.48 -13.06 2.12
N ALA A 137 5.59 -13.49 2.70
CA ALA A 137 6.02 -14.89 2.61
C ALA A 137 4.99 -15.87 3.20
N ALA A 138 4.17 -15.44 4.15
CA ALA A 138 3.12 -16.25 4.79
C ALA A 138 3.65 -17.65 5.22
N ALA A 139 3.18 -18.71 4.56
CA ALA A 139 3.66 -20.09 4.71
C ALA A 139 4.62 -20.51 3.57
N GLY A 140 5.13 -19.53 2.81
CA GLY A 140 6.10 -19.76 1.73
C GLY A 140 7.47 -20.13 2.27
N SER A 141 8.27 -20.80 1.45
CA SER A 141 9.64 -21.17 1.78
C SER A 141 10.56 -19.96 1.62
N MET A 142 11.42 -19.74 2.63
CA MET A 142 12.52 -18.78 2.55
C MET A 142 13.85 -19.51 2.30
N LEU A 143 14.71 -18.89 1.49
CA LEU A 143 16.07 -19.36 1.27
C LEU A 143 17.06 -18.31 1.76
N VAL A 144 17.87 -18.68 2.75
CA VAL A 144 18.95 -17.83 3.26
C VAL A 144 20.27 -18.42 2.82
N THR A 145 21.11 -17.63 2.17
CA THR A 145 22.48 -18.01 1.81
C THR A 145 23.47 -17.21 2.66
N LEU A 146 24.34 -17.94 3.36
CA LEU A 146 25.44 -17.36 4.13
C LEU A 146 26.77 -17.76 3.48
N SER A 147 27.68 -16.80 3.34
CA SER A 147 29.02 -17.07 2.82
C SER A 147 30.09 -16.43 3.69
N VAL A 148 31.26 -17.04 3.74
CA VAL A 148 32.44 -16.53 4.44
C VAL A 148 33.66 -16.64 3.54
N GLY A 149 34.47 -15.57 3.50
CA GLY A 149 35.70 -15.54 2.69
C GLY A 149 36.83 -16.38 3.29
N ALA A 150 36.85 -16.54 4.60
CA ALA A 150 37.82 -17.37 5.33
C ALA A 150 37.17 -17.94 6.58
N GLY A 151 37.61 -19.12 7.03
CA GLY A 151 36.96 -19.86 8.12
C GLY A 151 35.84 -20.78 7.64
N SER A 152 35.00 -21.23 8.57
CA SER A 152 33.90 -22.15 8.28
C SER A 152 32.62 -21.75 9.00
N LEU A 153 31.50 -21.96 8.33
CA LEU A 153 30.15 -21.82 8.86
C LEU A 153 29.58 -23.22 9.17
N ALA A 154 28.79 -23.30 10.20
CA ALA A 154 28.03 -24.50 10.54
C ALA A 154 26.64 -24.13 11.03
N ALA A 155 25.68 -24.95 10.70
CA ALA A 155 24.32 -24.86 11.22
C ALA A 155 23.73 -26.25 11.36
N THR A 156 22.68 -26.39 12.16
CA THR A 156 21.97 -27.65 12.36
C THR A 156 20.54 -27.55 11.86
N SER A 157 20.09 -28.52 11.09
CA SER A 157 18.68 -28.61 10.65
C SER A 157 17.76 -28.81 11.85
N GLY A 158 16.61 -28.16 11.81
CA GLY A 158 15.60 -28.28 12.86
C GLY A 158 14.50 -27.23 12.72
N GLY A 159 13.37 -27.42 13.39
CA GLY A 159 12.27 -26.45 13.38
C GLY A 159 11.68 -26.17 11.99
N GLY A 160 11.73 -27.13 11.08
CA GLY A 160 11.29 -26.95 9.68
C GLY A 160 12.41 -26.46 8.75
N VAL A 161 13.58 -26.07 9.27
CA VAL A 161 14.70 -25.58 8.44
C VAL A 161 15.63 -26.73 8.05
N SER A 162 15.93 -26.82 6.76
CA SER A 162 16.94 -27.71 6.18
C SER A 162 18.23 -26.94 5.92
N VAL A 163 19.37 -27.56 6.23
CA VAL A 163 20.71 -26.99 6.00
C VAL A 163 21.38 -27.72 4.84
N GLY A 164 21.87 -26.96 3.88
CA GLY A 164 22.62 -27.45 2.71
C GLY A 164 23.85 -26.61 2.42
N GLY A 165 24.48 -26.85 1.29
CA GLY A 165 25.68 -26.12 0.84
C GLY A 165 26.99 -26.68 1.40
N SER A 166 27.98 -25.82 1.55
CA SER A 166 29.34 -26.14 2.06
C SER A 166 29.69 -25.29 3.26
N ALA A 167 30.77 -25.65 3.96
CA ALA A 167 31.24 -24.87 5.12
C ALA A 167 31.62 -23.41 4.82
N SER A 168 31.86 -23.05 3.57
CA SER A 168 32.12 -21.67 3.15
C SER A 168 30.90 -20.96 2.55
N ALA A 169 29.82 -21.72 2.24
CA ALA A 169 28.59 -21.20 1.63
C ALA A 169 27.41 -22.09 2.03
N LEU A 170 26.79 -21.79 3.19
CA LEU A 170 25.63 -22.50 3.69
C LEU A 170 24.34 -22.00 3.04
N THR A 171 23.42 -22.88 2.84
CA THR A 171 22.03 -22.57 2.47
C THR A 171 21.09 -23.08 3.57
N LEU A 172 20.13 -22.24 3.96
CA LEU A 172 19.10 -22.56 4.94
C LEU A 172 17.75 -22.38 4.21
N SER A 173 16.93 -23.42 4.18
CA SER A 173 15.60 -23.37 3.55
C SER A 173 14.55 -23.94 4.48
N GLY A 174 13.41 -23.24 4.59
CA GLY A 174 12.29 -23.65 5.42
C GLY A 174 11.01 -22.90 5.06
#